data_a64dd520f4ba779c212c0b2d7dbc67d4
#
_entry.id   a64dd520f4ba779c212c0b2d7dbc67d4
#
_cell.length_a   1.000
_cell.length_b   1.000
_cell.length_c   1.000
_cell.angle_alpha   90.00
_cell.angle_beta   90.00
_cell.angle_gamma   90.00
#
_symmetry.space_group_name_H-M   'P 1'
#
loop_
_entity.id
_entity.type
_entity.pdbx_description
1 polymer ?
#
loop_
_entity_poly.entity_id
_entity_poly.type
_entity_poly.pdbx_seq_one_letter_code
_entity_poly.pdbx_strand_id
1 'polypeptide(L)'
;MPSASSTTSPPDASELAPSPVPSSTPSPAPSPSSAPAAPASEPSHLSAYAHRAWRAARAWLAPAPAATTGAALTLIIGILLLPWGPRGQIVLSAYIHQPQRVWTLLTAWAVPGHLLPVTGSLVLLSIGVLLERLLGTRRWLATAVVSCAGGIVLAQALYPLIGRVWDAWSPYLIHAPIQGISLPIAGLVAASTSVMRPSWRRRTRLAAFAVLIVSAAVTGTVGALARLGAGVIGLIMGVVLERGQQSAPSQELPRRVERELVAFLVACWAVSCALAVVSNAAGPLADARYGLTPAILPKDAVIYPVEQLLMCMPALLQLVLADGLRRGRRSAAYGTIALQIFLGVCAALFALVEKIGEQLPESGSTTTQLLHSWLRSGHLLVPLLLNIVVISLVVWTRRRFTLGSRPGVIRRAVVAWVLTLLGGAVLTVAGGLLMSHDFSPYATWPALLETYVSYLLPISTGGIMSLIVEPLTPLAYLLTAWVPVLVWLLTILWVWLAQSAPARTRISDREELVELVRSRGAGTLGWMLTWQGNEAWVNEAGTAGFSYRPSRDVALTVGDPAADDADVAQAVRDFADFATDAGLIPALYSVHAPAME
;
A
#
# COMPACT_ATOMS: atom_id res chain seq x y z
N MET A 1 30.89 65.04 -7.72
CA MET A 1 31.06 66.13 -6.74
C MET A 1 29.77 66.92 -6.65
N PRO A 2 29.35 67.46 -5.51
CA PRO A 2 29.80 67.27 -4.12
C PRO A 2 28.79 66.53 -3.27
N SER A 3 29.15 65.71 -2.31
CA SER A 3 29.44 65.89 -0.87
C SER A 3 28.35 66.58 -0.04
N ALA A 4 27.76 65.82 0.86
CA ALA A 4 27.36 66.24 2.20
C ALA A 4 27.19 65.06 3.13
N SER A 5 28.08 64.99 4.08
CA SER A 5 28.11 64.16 5.29
C SER A 5 27.09 64.65 6.32
N SER A 6 26.45 63.73 7.04
CA SER A 6 25.94 64.04 8.39
C SER A 6 26.11 62.82 9.26
N THR A 7 27.12 62.89 10.08
CA THR A 7 27.39 62.15 11.31
C THR A 7 26.28 62.39 12.35
N THR A 8 25.73 61.35 12.91
CA THR A 8 25.05 61.41 14.22
C THR A 8 25.65 60.34 15.13
N SER A 9 26.22 60.83 16.22
CA SER A 9 26.86 60.11 17.30
C SER A 9 25.84 59.35 18.20
N PRO A 10 26.28 58.30 18.88
CA PRO A 10 25.43 57.57 19.86
C PRO A 10 25.33 58.32 21.19
N PRO A 11 24.24 58.17 21.96
CA PRO A 11 24.10 58.78 23.28
C PRO A 11 24.88 58.05 24.37
N ASP A 12 25.36 58.86 25.30
CA ASP A 12 26.16 58.57 26.49
C ASP A 12 25.59 57.49 27.41
N ALA A 13 26.53 56.68 27.92
CA ALA A 13 26.37 55.85 29.09
C ALA A 13 26.83 56.66 30.31
N SER A 14 25.94 57.11 31.17
CA SER A 14 26.29 57.57 32.50
C SER A 14 25.19 57.24 33.51
N GLU A 15 25.67 56.78 34.68
CA GLU A 15 25.03 56.73 35.98
C GLU A 15 23.97 55.66 36.30
N LEU A 16 24.46 54.57 36.87
CA LEU A 16 23.79 53.91 37.99
C LEU A 16 24.84 53.58 39.06
N ALA A 17 24.80 54.35 40.15
CA ALA A 17 25.62 54.20 41.34
C ALA A 17 25.30 52.90 42.09
N PRO A 18 26.29 52.26 42.75
CA PRO A 18 26.05 51.04 43.52
C PRO A 18 25.44 51.38 44.90
N SER A 19 24.39 50.67 45.26
CA SER A 19 23.77 50.67 46.62
C SER A 19 24.70 50.05 47.65
N PRO A 20 24.69 50.52 48.92
CA PRO A 20 25.63 50.10 49.95
C PRO A 20 25.30 48.68 50.49
N VAL A 21 26.38 47.91 50.71
CA VAL A 21 26.40 46.59 51.31
C VAL A 21 26.08 46.72 52.80
N PRO A 22 25.15 45.97 53.37
CA PRO A 22 24.97 45.93 54.86
C PRO A 22 26.07 45.10 55.50
N SER A 23 26.65 45.66 56.56
CA SER A 23 27.69 45.11 57.43
C SER A 23 27.27 43.78 58.07
N SER A 24 28.05 42.75 57.85
CA SER A 24 27.92 41.43 58.49
C SER A 24 28.40 41.46 59.95
N THR A 25 27.51 41.19 60.87
CA THR A 25 27.81 40.77 62.20
C THR A 25 28.34 39.33 62.25
N PRO A 26 29.38 39.00 63.01
CA PRO A 26 29.91 37.63 63.04
C PRO A 26 28.98 36.70 63.85
N SER A 27 28.61 35.62 63.19
CA SER A 27 27.82 34.50 63.74
C SER A 27 28.72 33.62 64.64
N PRO A 28 28.23 33.07 65.72
CA PRO A 28 29.01 32.22 66.64
C PRO A 28 29.35 30.87 66.00
N ALA A 29 30.50 30.32 66.37
CA ALA A 29 31.07 29.08 65.92
C ALA A 29 30.14 27.88 66.13
N PRO A 30 30.04 26.95 65.11
CA PRO A 30 29.25 25.76 65.29
C PRO A 30 29.95 24.71 66.13
N SER A 31 29.17 24.09 67.04
CA SER A 31 29.57 22.97 67.92
C SER A 31 29.95 21.72 67.05
N PRO A 32 30.97 20.97 67.43
CA PRO A 32 31.35 19.74 66.75
C PRO A 32 30.49 18.59 67.26
N SER A 33 29.51 18.14 66.47
CA SER A 33 28.98 16.77 66.56
C SER A 33 27.79 16.57 65.63
N SER A 34 28.04 16.05 64.51
CA SER A 34 27.24 14.99 63.88
C SER A 34 27.99 14.50 62.62
N ALA A 35 28.35 13.23 62.61
CA ALA A 35 28.96 12.56 61.51
C ALA A 35 28.06 12.72 60.23
N PRO A 36 28.61 12.91 59.02
CA PRO A 36 27.81 13.00 57.84
C PRO A 36 27.08 11.68 57.64
N ALA A 37 25.74 11.73 57.61
CA ALA A 37 24.93 10.63 57.15
C ALA A 37 25.43 10.23 55.74
N ALA A 38 25.70 8.95 55.57
CA ALA A 38 26.10 8.40 54.27
C ALA A 38 25.14 8.90 53.18
N PRO A 39 25.62 9.37 52.01
CA PRO A 39 24.75 9.82 50.94
C PRO A 39 23.82 8.67 50.59
N ALA A 40 22.51 8.90 50.73
CA ALA A 40 21.51 7.98 50.22
C ALA A 40 21.87 7.71 48.75
N SER A 41 22.16 6.47 48.42
CA SER A 41 22.53 6.07 47.08
C SER A 41 21.49 6.60 46.09
N GLU A 42 21.88 7.56 45.28
CA GLU A 42 21.01 8.03 44.19
C GLU A 42 20.54 6.80 43.42
N PRO A 43 19.23 6.66 43.20
CA PRO A 43 18.74 5.53 42.40
C PRO A 43 19.42 5.59 41.06
N SER A 44 20.12 4.51 40.66
CA SER A 44 20.85 4.43 39.43
C SER A 44 19.95 4.91 38.29
N HIS A 45 20.47 5.68 37.32
CA HIS A 45 19.71 6.19 36.17
C HIS A 45 18.87 5.11 35.49
N LEU A 46 19.32 3.85 35.55
CA LEU A 46 18.61 2.66 35.09
C LEU A 46 17.34 2.37 35.90
N SER A 47 17.37 2.49 37.21
CA SER A 47 16.18 2.26 38.06
C SER A 47 15.12 3.35 37.87
N ALA A 48 15.55 4.60 37.73
CA ALA A 48 14.64 5.72 37.44
C ALA A 48 14.00 5.61 36.04
N TYR A 49 14.74 5.10 35.06
CA TYR A 49 14.21 4.81 33.71
C TYR A 49 13.23 3.64 33.76
N ALA A 50 13.58 2.55 34.43
CA ALA A 50 12.71 1.39 34.59
C ALA A 50 11.38 1.75 35.28
N HIS A 51 11.42 2.58 36.33
CA HIS A 51 10.21 3.07 36.99
C HIS A 51 9.35 4.00 36.14
N ARG A 52 9.95 4.81 35.28
CA ARG A 52 9.20 5.61 34.29
C ARG A 52 8.55 4.74 33.22
N ALA A 53 9.30 3.81 32.66
CA ALA A 53 8.80 2.85 31.66
C ALA A 53 7.66 1.99 32.25
N TRP A 54 7.81 1.48 33.46
CA TRP A 54 6.76 0.73 34.16
C TRP A 54 5.49 1.55 34.41
N ARG A 55 5.60 2.79 34.84
CA ARG A 55 4.43 3.67 35.02
C ARG A 55 3.74 3.95 33.71
N ALA A 56 4.49 4.20 32.64
CA ALA A 56 3.94 4.39 31.30
C ALA A 56 3.23 3.12 30.79
N ALA A 57 3.85 1.95 30.94
CA ALA A 57 3.25 0.67 30.58
C ALA A 57 1.96 0.39 31.37
N ARG A 58 1.98 0.62 32.71
CA ARG A 58 0.78 0.46 33.55
C ARG A 58 -0.35 1.42 33.14
N ALA A 59 -0.02 2.68 32.84
CA ALA A 59 -0.99 3.65 32.36
C ALA A 59 -1.56 3.28 30.97
N TRP A 60 -0.77 2.56 30.15
CA TRP A 60 -1.22 2.01 28.87
C TRP A 60 -2.16 0.83 29.04
N LEU A 61 -1.87 -0.11 29.94
CA LEU A 61 -2.57 -1.37 30.11
C LEU A 61 -3.80 -1.29 31.02
N ALA A 62 -3.78 -0.44 32.06
CA ALA A 62 -4.84 -0.36 33.07
C ALA A 62 -6.27 -0.15 32.50
N PRO A 63 -6.49 0.68 31.45
CA PRO A 63 -7.83 0.89 30.90
C PRO A 63 -8.29 -0.22 29.93
N ALA A 64 -7.51 -1.29 29.76
CA ALA A 64 -7.80 -2.37 28.79
C ALA A 64 -7.65 -3.75 29.43
N PRO A 65 -8.50 -4.12 30.41
CA PRO A 65 -8.39 -5.38 31.15
C PRO A 65 -8.65 -6.62 30.28
N ALA A 66 -9.54 -6.55 29.29
CA ALA A 66 -9.86 -7.71 28.46
C ALA A 66 -8.72 -8.08 27.49
N ALA A 67 -8.08 -7.08 26.87
CA ALA A 67 -6.93 -7.32 26.01
C ALA A 67 -5.71 -7.82 26.80
N THR A 68 -5.50 -7.30 28.01
CA THR A 68 -4.39 -7.74 28.87
C THR A 68 -4.58 -9.16 29.39
N THR A 69 -5.79 -9.52 29.84
CA THR A 69 -6.11 -10.90 30.24
C THR A 69 -6.06 -11.85 29.05
N GLY A 70 -6.54 -11.44 27.88
CA GLY A 70 -6.42 -12.20 26.64
C GLY A 70 -4.97 -12.47 26.25
N ALA A 71 -4.10 -11.47 26.37
CA ALA A 71 -2.67 -11.62 26.11
C ALA A 71 -1.99 -12.61 27.09
N ALA A 72 -2.31 -12.52 28.37
CA ALA A 72 -1.81 -13.45 29.37
C ALA A 72 -2.28 -14.88 29.08
N LEU A 73 -3.57 -15.06 28.76
CA LEU A 73 -4.14 -16.35 28.38
C LEU A 73 -3.45 -16.94 27.14
N THR A 74 -3.27 -16.16 26.08
CA THR A 74 -2.59 -16.62 24.86
C THR A 74 -1.16 -17.06 25.15
N LEU A 75 -0.45 -16.31 26.01
CA LEU A 75 0.92 -16.66 26.42
C LEU A 75 0.95 -17.96 27.21
N ILE A 76 0.08 -18.08 28.23
CA ILE A 76 0.00 -19.26 29.09
C ILE A 76 -0.36 -20.50 28.26
N ILE A 77 -1.42 -20.42 27.44
CA ILE A 77 -1.84 -21.54 26.58
C ILE A 77 -0.71 -21.90 25.61
N GLY A 78 -0.08 -20.90 25.00
CA GLY A 78 1.04 -21.13 24.09
C GLY A 78 2.21 -21.85 24.75
N ILE A 79 2.58 -21.47 25.97
CA ILE A 79 3.65 -22.12 26.75
C ILE A 79 3.22 -23.56 27.14
N LEU A 80 1.99 -23.75 27.58
CA LEU A 80 1.47 -25.06 27.97
C LEU A 80 1.39 -26.03 26.77
N LEU A 81 1.19 -25.52 25.55
CA LEU A 81 1.14 -26.34 24.34
C LEU A 81 2.53 -26.66 23.76
N LEU A 82 3.60 -25.96 24.18
CA LEU A 82 4.96 -26.22 23.68
C LEU A 82 5.41 -27.68 23.80
N PRO A 83 5.22 -28.38 24.95
CA PRO A 83 5.63 -29.77 25.09
C PRO A 83 4.85 -30.76 24.20
N TRP A 84 3.62 -30.41 23.83
CA TRP A 84 2.73 -31.26 23.05
C TRP A 84 2.89 -31.04 21.55
N GLY A 85 3.63 -30.00 21.16
CA GLY A 85 3.88 -29.65 19.75
C GLY A 85 2.61 -29.50 18.92
N PRO A 86 2.62 -29.91 17.64
CA PRO A 86 1.45 -29.79 16.75
C PRO A 86 0.22 -30.53 17.26
N ARG A 87 0.39 -31.67 17.99
CA ARG A 87 -0.73 -32.48 18.52
C ARG A 87 -1.57 -31.72 19.54
N GLY A 88 -0.95 -30.93 20.41
CA GLY A 88 -1.66 -30.10 21.39
C GLY A 88 -2.49 -29.01 20.72
N GLN A 89 -1.99 -28.42 19.65
CA GLN A 89 -2.70 -27.40 18.89
C GLN A 89 -3.97 -27.95 18.21
N ILE A 90 -3.96 -29.21 17.76
CA ILE A 90 -5.10 -29.87 17.08
C ILE A 90 -6.35 -29.91 17.97
N VAL A 91 -6.20 -30.07 19.28
CA VAL A 91 -7.35 -30.19 20.21
C VAL A 91 -8.12 -28.87 20.33
N LEU A 92 -7.42 -27.74 20.32
CA LEU A 92 -8.01 -26.41 20.53
C LEU A 92 -8.32 -25.66 19.23
N SER A 93 -7.78 -26.11 18.10
CA SER A 93 -8.02 -25.53 16.78
C SER A 93 -9.33 -25.98 16.17
N ALA A 94 -9.98 -25.10 15.41
CA ALA A 94 -11.18 -25.47 14.67
C ALA A 94 -10.81 -26.07 13.30
N TYR A 95 -11.61 -27.05 12.86
CA TYR A 95 -11.46 -27.70 11.56
C TYR A 95 -12.79 -27.75 10.83
N ILE A 96 -12.78 -27.64 9.51
CA ILE A 96 -14.00 -27.71 8.70
C ILE A 96 -14.67 -29.11 8.81
N HIS A 97 -13.86 -30.18 8.80
CA HIS A 97 -14.36 -31.55 8.82
C HIS A 97 -14.82 -32.03 10.21
N GLN A 98 -14.70 -31.18 11.25
CA GLN A 98 -15.08 -31.50 12.62
C GLN A 98 -16.00 -30.41 13.23
N PRO A 99 -17.14 -30.10 12.62
CA PRO A 99 -18.04 -29.03 13.10
C PRO A 99 -18.66 -29.33 14.47
N GLN A 100 -18.67 -30.61 14.89
CA GLN A 100 -19.18 -31.05 16.20
C GLN A 100 -18.31 -30.56 17.38
N ARG A 101 -17.08 -30.11 17.16
CA ARG A 101 -16.21 -29.55 18.20
C ARG A 101 -16.56 -28.10 18.50
N VAL A 102 -17.76 -27.86 19.04
CA VAL A 102 -18.29 -26.50 19.26
C VAL A 102 -17.39 -25.63 20.17
N TRP A 103 -16.67 -26.25 21.13
CA TRP A 103 -15.75 -25.51 22.01
C TRP A 103 -14.62 -24.81 21.26
N THR A 104 -14.24 -25.32 20.09
CA THR A 104 -13.18 -24.70 19.28
C THR A 104 -13.55 -23.31 18.76
N LEU A 105 -14.84 -22.99 18.70
CA LEU A 105 -15.32 -21.63 18.38
C LEU A 105 -14.82 -20.59 19.39
N LEU A 106 -14.60 -21.03 20.65
CA LEU A 106 -14.15 -20.18 21.74
C LEU A 106 -12.65 -20.32 22.05
N THR A 107 -11.99 -21.41 21.62
CA THR A 107 -10.60 -21.70 21.97
C THR A 107 -9.60 -21.45 20.83
N ALA A 108 -10.05 -21.53 19.59
CA ALA A 108 -9.18 -21.42 18.40
C ALA A 108 -8.36 -20.13 18.35
N TRP A 109 -8.88 -19.02 18.86
CA TRP A 109 -8.17 -17.75 18.88
C TRP A 109 -6.94 -17.73 19.81
N ALA A 110 -6.97 -18.53 20.88
CA ALA A 110 -5.92 -18.57 21.89
C ALA A 110 -4.71 -19.42 21.47
N VAL A 111 -4.87 -20.23 20.41
CA VAL A 111 -3.78 -21.06 19.88
C VAL A 111 -2.83 -20.20 19.06
N PRO A 112 -1.52 -20.19 19.35
CA PRO A 112 -0.56 -19.28 18.69
C PRO A 112 -0.33 -19.56 17.19
N GLY A 113 -0.78 -20.69 16.68
CA GLY A 113 -0.57 -21.07 15.28
C GLY A 113 0.90 -21.31 14.97
N HIS A 114 1.36 -20.81 13.82
CA HIS A 114 2.77 -20.88 13.41
C HIS A 114 3.66 -19.81 14.05
N LEU A 115 3.05 -18.85 14.75
CA LEU A 115 3.77 -17.76 15.42
C LEU A 115 4.19 -18.21 16.83
N LEU A 116 5.32 -17.69 17.30
CA LEU A 116 5.70 -17.89 18.69
C LEU A 116 4.60 -17.35 19.64
N PRO A 117 4.33 -18.01 20.78
CA PRO A 117 3.32 -17.56 21.75
C PRO A 117 3.43 -16.10 22.14
N VAL A 118 4.67 -15.60 22.21
CA VAL A 118 4.99 -14.20 22.54
C VAL A 118 4.45 -13.22 21.51
N THR A 119 4.48 -13.55 20.21
CA THR A 119 4.03 -12.63 19.16
C THR A 119 2.53 -12.37 19.21
N GLY A 120 1.72 -13.41 19.48
CA GLY A 120 0.27 -13.27 19.65
C GLY A 120 -0.08 -12.37 20.84
N SER A 121 0.63 -12.56 21.97
CA SER A 121 0.46 -11.74 23.17
C SER A 121 0.87 -10.28 22.93
N LEU A 122 1.96 -10.03 22.22
CA LEU A 122 2.39 -8.68 21.84
C LEU A 122 1.38 -7.97 20.94
N VAL A 123 0.76 -8.68 20.01
CA VAL A 123 -0.31 -8.12 19.16
C VAL A 123 -1.51 -7.71 19.99
N LEU A 124 -1.92 -8.51 21.00
CA LEU A 124 -3.00 -8.13 21.91
C LEU A 124 -2.63 -6.95 22.81
N LEU A 125 -1.40 -6.91 23.34
CA LEU A 125 -0.94 -5.81 24.17
C LEU A 125 -0.77 -4.48 23.41
N SER A 126 -0.60 -4.53 22.10
CA SER A 126 -0.49 -3.34 21.26
C SER A 126 -1.84 -3.00 20.60
N ILE A 127 -2.24 -3.77 19.61
CA ILE A 127 -3.45 -3.53 18.81
C ILE A 127 -4.72 -3.80 19.62
N GLY A 128 -4.76 -4.91 20.39
CA GLY A 128 -5.92 -5.27 21.20
C GLY A 128 -6.27 -4.23 22.25
N VAL A 129 -5.26 -3.70 22.96
CA VAL A 129 -5.40 -2.61 23.95
C VAL A 129 -5.92 -1.34 23.29
N LEU A 130 -5.37 -0.96 22.11
CA LEU A 130 -5.83 0.20 21.38
C LEU A 130 -7.31 0.07 20.99
N LEU A 131 -7.70 -1.11 20.48
CA LEU A 131 -9.09 -1.38 20.07
C LEU A 131 -10.04 -1.44 21.27
N GLU A 132 -9.58 -1.94 22.43
CA GLU A 132 -10.39 -1.95 23.65
C GLU A 132 -10.64 -0.52 24.17
N ARG A 133 -9.63 0.35 24.11
CA ARG A 133 -9.78 1.77 24.46
C ARG A 133 -10.77 2.50 23.55
N LEU A 134 -10.84 2.13 22.27
CA LEU A 134 -11.78 2.72 21.31
C LEU A 134 -13.21 2.24 21.50
N LEU A 135 -13.40 0.93 21.73
CA LEU A 135 -14.72 0.29 21.79
C LEU A 135 -15.30 0.22 23.21
N GLY A 136 -14.44 0.20 24.23
CA GLY A 136 -14.77 -0.14 25.61
C GLY A 136 -14.83 -1.65 25.83
N THR A 137 -14.53 -2.12 27.06
CA THR A 137 -14.33 -3.55 27.40
C THR A 137 -15.50 -4.45 27.02
N ARG A 138 -16.74 -4.03 27.33
CA ARG A 138 -17.93 -4.85 27.04
C ARG A 138 -18.16 -5.06 25.52
N ARG A 139 -18.06 -3.99 24.74
CA ARG A 139 -18.23 -4.04 23.28
C ARG A 139 -17.06 -4.80 22.64
N TRP A 140 -15.85 -4.61 23.14
CA TRP A 140 -14.66 -5.33 22.68
C TRP A 140 -14.84 -6.84 22.87
N LEU A 141 -15.22 -7.32 24.10
CA LEU A 141 -15.45 -8.74 24.37
C LEU A 141 -16.56 -9.34 23.50
N ALA A 142 -17.71 -8.66 23.43
CA ALA A 142 -18.83 -9.13 22.61
C ALA A 142 -18.41 -9.25 21.13
N THR A 143 -17.72 -8.24 20.59
CA THR A 143 -17.27 -8.26 19.20
C THR A 143 -16.21 -9.34 18.98
N ALA A 144 -15.24 -9.49 19.89
CA ALA A 144 -14.20 -10.52 19.78
C ALA A 144 -14.79 -11.93 19.72
N VAL A 145 -15.71 -12.25 20.63
CA VAL A 145 -16.36 -13.57 20.69
C VAL A 145 -17.25 -13.82 19.47
N VAL A 146 -18.15 -12.87 19.16
CA VAL A 146 -19.10 -13.03 18.06
C VAL A 146 -18.40 -13.08 16.71
N SER A 147 -17.41 -12.24 16.47
CA SER A 147 -16.68 -12.24 15.21
C SER A 147 -15.78 -13.46 15.04
N CYS A 148 -15.17 -13.95 16.13
CA CYS A 148 -14.35 -15.16 16.09
C CYS A 148 -15.24 -16.39 15.77
N ALA A 149 -16.27 -16.64 16.57
CA ALA A 149 -17.18 -17.76 16.37
C ALA A 149 -17.89 -17.69 15.02
N GLY A 150 -18.43 -16.52 14.68
CA GLY A 150 -19.14 -16.32 13.42
C GLY A 150 -18.25 -16.42 12.20
N GLY A 151 -16.99 -15.96 12.28
CA GLY A 151 -15.99 -16.13 11.22
C GLY A 151 -15.68 -17.59 10.93
N ILE A 152 -15.55 -18.43 11.97
CA ILE A 152 -15.34 -19.87 11.83
C ILE A 152 -16.59 -20.52 11.20
N VAL A 153 -17.79 -20.22 11.71
CA VAL A 153 -19.05 -20.76 11.19
C VAL A 153 -19.25 -20.36 9.73
N LEU A 154 -18.97 -19.10 9.38
CA LEU A 154 -19.09 -18.62 8.01
C LEU A 154 -18.10 -19.35 7.08
N ALA A 155 -16.86 -19.58 7.52
CA ALA A 155 -15.89 -20.33 6.74
C ALA A 155 -16.35 -21.79 6.53
N GLN A 156 -16.90 -22.44 7.55
CA GLN A 156 -17.47 -23.78 7.46
C GLN A 156 -18.69 -23.84 6.51
N ALA A 157 -19.54 -22.82 6.52
CA ALA A 157 -20.70 -22.74 5.64
C ALA A 157 -20.33 -22.48 4.18
N LEU A 158 -19.29 -21.67 3.93
CA LEU A 158 -18.82 -21.36 2.58
C LEU A 158 -18.01 -22.50 1.95
N TYR A 159 -17.41 -23.37 2.75
CA TYR A 159 -16.58 -24.47 2.26
C TYR A 159 -17.28 -25.37 1.22
N PRO A 160 -18.49 -25.92 1.46
CA PRO A 160 -19.15 -26.76 0.47
C PRO A 160 -19.53 -26.01 -0.81
N LEU A 161 -19.72 -24.70 -0.72
CA LEU A 161 -19.99 -23.85 -1.88
C LEU A 161 -18.72 -23.66 -2.71
N ILE A 162 -17.58 -23.39 -2.06
CA ILE A 162 -16.28 -23.24 -2.71
C ILE A 162 -15.87 -24.55 -3.39
N GLY A 163 -16.04 -25.71 -2.73
CA GLY A 163 -15.71 -27.00 -3.31
C GLY A 163 -16.55 -27.38 -4.53
N ARG A 164 -17.76 -26.83 -4.70
CA ARG A 164 -18.55 -26.98 -5.93
C ARG A 164 -18.04 -26.17 -7.11
N VAL A 165 -17.38 -25.05 -6.82
CA VAL A 165 -16.89 -24.11 -7.84
C VAL A 165 -15.42 -24.36 -8.18
N TRP A 166 -14.63 -24.81 -7.17
CA TRP A 166 -13.18 -24.99 -7.28
C TRP A 166 -12.70 -26.28 -6.62
N ASP A 167 -12.73 -27.36 -7.37
CA ASP A 167 -12.29 -28.68 -6.88
C ASP A 167 -10.81 -28.68 -6.49
N ALA A 168 -9.97 -27.95 -7.22
CA ALA A 168 -8.52 -27.89 -6.97
C ALA A 168 -8.14 -27.17 -5.67
N TRP A 169 -8.97 -26.25 -5.20
CA TRP A 169 -8.71 -25.52 -3.93
C TRP A 169 -9.22 -26.29 -2.70
N SER A 170 -10.21 -27.13 -2.88
CA SER A 170 -10.85 -27.89 -1.80
C SER A 170 -9.88 -28.73 -0.94
N PRO A 171 -8.89 -29.48 -1.49
CA PRO A 171 -7.97 -30.28 -0.68
C PRO A 171 -7.14 -29.46 0.33
N TYR A 172 -6.76 -28.24 -0.02
CA TYR A 172 -6.01 -27.35 0.87
C TYR A 172 -6.87 -26.79 2.02
N LEU A 173 -8.16 -26.66 1.80
CA LEU A 173 -9.09 -26.14 2.81
C LEU A 173 -9.37 -27.15 3.90
N ILE A 174 -9.45 -28.44 3.57
CA ILE A 174 -9.92 -29.50 4.50
C ILE A 174 -8.96 -29.69 5.68
N HIS A 175 -7.67 -29.67 5.43
CA HIS A 175 -6.65 -30.06 6.40
C HIS A 175 -6.05 -28.90 7.20
N ALA A 176 -6.29 -27.66 6.78
CA ALA A 176 -5.73 -26.50 7.45
C ALA A 176 -6.50 -26.14 8.74
N PRO A 177 -5.82 -26.01 9.89
CA PRO A 177 -6.46 -25.59 11.13
C PRO A 177 -6.86 -24.10 11.08
N ILE A 178 -8.02 -23.80 11.63
CA ILE A 178 -8.45 -22.43 11.90
C ILE A 178 -8.00 -22.07 13.31
N GLN A 179 -7.04 -21.16 13.42
CA GLN A 179 -6.45 -20.80 14.70
C GLN A 179 -5.81 -19.39 14.66
N GLY A 180 -5.56 -18.84 15.84
CA GLY A 180 -4.76 -17.65 16.03
C GLY A 180 -5.53 -16.38 16.34
N ILE A 181 -4.82 -15.47 17.01
CA ILE A 181 -5.31 -14.19 17.50
C ILE A 181 -5.79 -13.25 16.37
N SER A 182 -5.35 -13.49 15.14
CA SER A 182 -5.76 -12.72 13.97
C SER A 182 -7.26 -12.80 13.67
N LEU A 183 -7.94 -13.85 14.13
CA LEU A 183 -9.41 -14.01 14.00
C LEU A 183 -10.18 -12.88 14.71
N PRO A 184 -10.11 -12.75 16.06
CA PRO A 184 -10.81 -11.67 16.74
C PRO A 184 -10.27 -10.29 16.37
N ILE A 185 -8.98 -10.14 16.11
CA ILE A 185 -8.41 -8.85 15.68
C ILE A 185 -9.03 -8.36 14.37
N ALA A 186 -9.25 -9.22 13.39
CA ALA A 186 -9.91 -8.85 12.13
C ALA A 186 -11.32 -8.26 12.38
N GLY A 187 -12.10 -8.92 13.24
CA GLY A 187 -13.43 -8.45 13.62
C GLY A 187 -13.40 -7.14 14.43
N LEU A 188 -12.50 -7.06 15.40
CA LEU A 188 -12.35 -5.87 16.24
C LEU A 188 -11.90 -4.64 15.42
N VAL A 189 -10.96 -4.79 14.49
CA VAL A 189 -10.53 -3.71 13.58
C VAL A 189 -11.71 -3.25 12.73
N ALA A 190 -12.46 -4.18 12.14
CA ALA A 190 -13.62 -3.85 11.33
C ALA A 190 -14.71 -3.12 12.14
N ALA A 191 -15.00 -3.60 13.36
CA ALA A 191 -15.99 -2.98 14.26
C ALA A 191 -15.54 -1.60 14.77
N SER A 192 -14.26 -1.43 15.10
CA SER A 192 -13.74 -0.15 15.59
C SER A 192 -13.88 0.99 14.59
N THR A 193 -14.02 0.66 13.29
CA THR A 193 -14.25 1.68 12.26
C THR A 193 -15.55 2.46 12.47
N SER A 194 -16.52 1.90 13.19
CA SER A 194 -17.79 2.58 13.48
C SER A 194 -17.60 3.82 14.36
N VAL A 195 -16.67 3.79 15.30
CA VAL A 195 -16.36 4.89 16.23
C VAL A 195 -15.31 5.88 15.70
N MET A 196 -14.75 5.62 14.51
CA MET A 196 -13.75 6.49 13.87
C MET A 196 -14.40 7.66 13.13
N ARG A 197 -13.66 8.77 13.00
CA ARG A 197 -14.05 9.91 12.15
C ARG A 197 -14.30 9.45 10.70
N PRO A 198 -15.24 10.05 9.95
CA PRO A 198 -15.65 9.57 8.62
C PRO A 198 -14.50 9.36 7.62
N SER A 199 -13.50 10.23 7.61
CA SER A 199 -12.33 10.12 6.75
C SER A 199 -11.45 8.91 7.08
N TRP A 200 -11.22 8.64 8.37
CA TRP A 200 -10.46 7.48 8.84
C TRP A 200 -11.27 6.18 8.76
N ARG A 201 -12.57 6.23 9.03
CA ARG A 201 -13.49 5.08 8.93
C ARG A 201 -13.38 4.38 7.57
N ARG A 202 -13.47 5.15 6.48
CA ARG A 202 -13.40 4.60 5.12
C ARG A 202 -12.02 4.03 4.78
N ARG A 203 -10.95 4.76 5.09
CA ARG A 203 -9.57 4.32 4.87
C ARG A 203 -9.27 3.02 5.62
N THR A 204 -9.63 2.95 6.90
CA THR A 204 -9.38 1.77 7.74
C THR A 204 -10.20 0.57 7.26
N ARG A 205 -11.49 0.76 6.89
CA ARG A 205 -12.31 -0.32 6.31
C ARG A 205 -11.68 -0.89 5.06
N LEU A 206 -11.34 -0.03 4.11
CA LEU A 206 -10.73 -0.49 2.86
C LEU A 206 -9.38 -1.17 3.09
N ALA A 207 -8.51 -0.59 3.92
CA ALA A 207 -7.24 -1.20 4.25
C ALA A 207 -7.40 -2.56 4.91
N ALA A 208 -8.28 -2.68 5.92
CA ALA A 208 -8.54 -3.93 6.60
C ALA A 208 -9.09 -5.00 5.66
N PHE A 209 -10.12 -4.68 4.87
CA PHE A 209 -10.69 -5.64 3.93
C PHE A 209 -9.75 -5.98 2.78
N ALA A 210 -8.96 -5.03 2.28
CA ALA A 210 -7.93 -5.32 1.29
C ALA A 210 -6.91 -6.33 1.83
N VAL A 211 -6.40 -6.14 3.04
CA VAL A 211 -5.46 -7.09 3.68
C VAL A 211 -6.11 -8.47 3.88
N LEU A 212 -7.37 -8.53 4.32
CA LEU A 212 -8.08 -9.78 4.53
C LEU A 212 -8.33 -10.52 3.21
N ILE A 213 -8.75 -9.81 2.16
CA ILE A 213 -8.97 -10.38 0.82
C ILE A 213 -7.65 -10.86 0.22
N VAL A 214 -6.59 -10.01 0.29
CA VAL A 214 -5.24 -10.38 -0.17
C VAL A 214 -4.75 -11.62 0.56
N SER A 215 -4.88 -11.66 1.88
CA SER A 215 -4.50 -12.82 2.68
C SER A 215 -5.26 -14.07 2.26
N ALA A 216 -6.58 -13.99 2.05
CA ALA A 216 -7.39 -15.13 1.60
C ALA A 216 -7.00 -15.58 0.19
N ALA A 217 -6.78 -14.65 -0.73
CA ALA A 217 -6.42 -14.95 -2.12
C ALA A 217 -5.01 -15.58 -2.26
N VAL A 218 -4.05 -15.12 -1.45
CA VAL A 218 -2.66 -15.61 -1.51
C VAL A 218 -2.50 -16.91 -0.74
N THR A 219 -2.96 -16.96 0.53
CA THR A 219 -2.71 -18.14 1.36
C THR A 219 -3.69 -19.29 1.11
N GLY A 220 -4.91 -19.00 0.67
CA GLY A 220 -5.95 -19.98 0.40
C GLY A 220 -6.36 -20.85 1.59
N THR A 221 -5.93 -20.50 2.80
CA THR A 221 -6.23 -21.30 3.99
C THR A 221 -7.61 -21.00 4.54
N VAL A 222 -8.22 -22.01 5.16
CA VAL A 222 -9.50 -21.84 5.88
C VAL A 222 -9.40 -20.74 6.93
N GLY A 223 -8.25 -20.63 7.61
CA GLY A 223 -8.02 -19.59 8.59
C GLY A 223 -8.06 -18.18 7.98
N ALA A 224 -7.64 -18.01 6.73
CA ALA A 224 -7.76 -16.73 6.03
C ALA A 224 -9.22 -16.41 5.66
N LEU A 225 -9.97 -17.41 5.22
CA LEU A 225 -11.41 -17.29 4.95
C LEU A 225 -12.18 -16.96 6.24
N ALA A 226 -11.85 -17.61 7.34
CA ALA A 226 -12.43 -17.33 8.66
C ALA A 226 -12.13 -15.92 9.15
N ARG A 227 -10.91 -15.41 8.92
CA ARG A 227 -10.53 -14.01 9.21
C ARG A 227 -11.33 -13.02 8.40
N LEU A 228 -11.53 -13.29 7.11
CA LEU A 228 -12.38 -12.47 6.25
C LEU A 228 -13.82 -12.46 6.76
N GLY A 229 -14.37 -13.63 7.11
CA GLY A 229 -15.68 -13.77 7.75
C GLY A 229 -15.77 -13.02 9.07
N ALA A 230 -14.77 -13.13 9.94
CA ALA A 230 -14.69 -12.37 11.19
C ALA A 230 -14.70 -10.86 10.95
N GLY A 231 -14.00 -10.38 9.92
CA GLY A 231 -14.02 -8.98 9.49
C GLY A 231 -15.42 -8.53 9.08
N VAL A 232 -16.13 -9.31 8.27
CA VAL A 232 -17.51 -9.01 7.84
C VAL A 232 -18.46 -8.93 9.04
N ILE A 233 -18.39 -9.91 9.93
CA ILE A 233 -19.23 -9.95 11.14
C ILE A 233 -18.88 -8.78 12.07
N GLY A 234 -17.59 -8.48 12.24
CA GLY A 234 -17.15 -7.32 13.00
C GLY A 234 -17.69 -6.00 12.43
N LEU A 235 -17.72 -5.86 11.11
CA LEU A 235 -18.31 -4.69 10.46
C LEU A 235 -19.83 -4.59 10.76
N ILE A 236 -20.56 -5.70 10.68
CA ILE A 236 -21.99 -5.76 11.02
C ILE A 236 -22.20 -5.38 12.49
N MET A 237 -21.41 -5.95 13.39
CA MET A 237 -21.43 -5.61 14.81
C MET A 237 -21.18 -4.11 15.05
N GLY A 238 -20.20 -3.54 14.36
CA GLY A 238 -19.91 -2.11 14.40
C GLY A 238 -21.13 -1.25 14.02
N VAL A 239 -21.80 -1.61 12.92
CA VAL A 239 -23.02 -0.91 12.46
C VAL A 239 -24.17 -1.05 13.46
N VAL A 240 -24.35 -2.24 14.05
CA VAL A 240 -25.38 -2.48 15.07
C VAL A 240 -25.11 -1.64 16.32
N LEU A 241 -23.84 -1.56 16.75
CA LEU A 241 -23.44 -0.77 17.92
C LEU A 241 -23.57 0.75 17.70
N GLU A 242 -23.53 1.21 16.44
CA GLU A 242 -23.64 2.64 16.05
C GLU A 242 -25.10 3.12 15.96
N ARG A 243 -26.10 2.24 15.86
CA ARG A 243 -27.52 2.59 15.64
C ARG A 243 -28.13 3.54 16.69
N GLY A 244 -27.41 3.85 17.76
CA GLY A 244 -27.79 4.82 18.78
C GLY A 244 -27.13 6.20 18.66
N GLN A 245 -26.20 6.41 17.73
CA GLN A 245 -25.54 7.70 17.52
C GLN A 245 -25.99 8.29 16.19
N GLN A 246 -26.45 9.54 16.20
CA GLN A 246 -26.84 10.25 14.99
C GLN A 246 -25.67 10.27 14.01
N SER A 247 -25.80 9.56 12.90
CA SER A 247 -24.82 9.58 11.82
C SER A 247 -24.81 10.99 11.24
N ALA A 248 -23.65 11.63 11.28
CA ALA A 248 -23.45 12.89 10.56
C ALA A 248 -23.81 12.67 9.07
N PRO A 249 -24.47 13.65 8.42
CA PRO A 249 -24.91 13.52 7.03
C PRO A 249 -23.73 13.10 6.16
N SER A 250 -24.01 12.23 5.20
CA SER A 250 -23.00 11.71 4.27
C SER A 250 -22.46 12.87 3.42
N GLN A 251 -21.37 13.49 3.86
CA GLN A 251 -20.64 14.43 3.02
C GLN A 251 -20.14 13.71 1.78
N GLU A 252 -20.35 14.30 0.62
CA GLU A 252 -19.73 13.83 -0.63
C GLU A 252 -18.22 13.70 -0.42
N LEU A 253 -17.67 12.60 -0.93
CA LEU A 253 -16.22 12.34 -0.80
C LEU A 253 -15.46 13.37 -1.62
N PRO A 254 -14.46 14.06 -1.05
CA PRO A 254 -13.52 14.83 -1.84
C PRO A 254 -12.93 13.93 -2.95
N ARG A 255 -12.87 14.42 -4.18
CA ARG A 255 -12.32 13.69 -5.35
C ARG A 255 -10.95 13.07 -5.08
N ARG A 256 -10.14 13.71 -4.23
CA ARG A 256 -8.84 13.21 -3.79
C ARG A 256 -8.96 11.89 -3.02
N VAL A 257 -9.90 11.78 -2.09
CA VAL A 257 -10.08 10.55 -1.29
C VAL A 257 -10.48 9.38 -2.19
N GLU A 258 -11.34 9.60 -3.17
CA GLU A 258 -11.72 8.55 -4.12
C GLU A 258 -10.51 8.06 -4.94
N ARG A 259 -9.65 8.97 -5.42
CA ARG A 259 -8.40 8.62 -6.12
C ARG A 259 -7.45 7.81 -5.23
N GLU A 260 -7.26 8.24 -3.98
CA GLU A 260 -6.44 7.52 -3.00
C GLU A 260 -6.97 6.10 -2.76
N LEU A 261 -8.30 5.92 -2.70
CA LEU A 261 -8.92 4.61 -2.50
C LEU A 261 -8.73 3.68 -3.69
N VAL A 262 -8.93 4.19 -4.92
CA VAL A 262 -8.70 3.41 -6.14
C VAL A 262 -7.23 3.01 -6.25
N ALA A 263 -6.32 3.97 -6.04
CA ALA A 263 -4.88 3.71 -6.05
C ALA A 263 -4.47 2.67 -5.01
N PHE A 264 -5.04 2.73 -3.82
CA PHE A 264 -4.81 1.76 -2.76
C PHE A 264 -5.28 0.34 -3.15
N LEU A 265 -6.48 0.20 -3.72
CA LEU A 265 -6.98 -1.10 -4.18
C LEU A 265 -6.11 -1.70 -5.29
N VAL A 266 -5.67 -0.86 -6.25
CA VAL A 266 -4.75 -1.27 -7.32
C VAL A 266 -3.38 -1.67 -6.75
N ALA A 267 -2.87 -0.94 -5.76
CA ALA A 267 -1.63 -1.30 -5.06
C ALA A 267 -1.77 -2.62 -4.27
N CYS A 268 -2.89 -2.84 -3.58
CA CYS A 268 -3.16 -4.11 -2.89
C CYS A 268 -3.19 -5.29 -3.87
N TRP A 269 -3.79 -5.11 -5.05
CA TRP A 269 -3.76 -6.13 -6.10
C TRP A 269 -2.33 -6.44 -6.56
N ALA A 270 -1.52 -5.42 -6.82
CA ALA A 270 -0.11 -5.59 -7.19
C ALA A 270 0.70 -6.33 -6.10
N VAL A 271 0.53 -5.94 -4.83
CA VAL A 271 1.17 -6.61 -3.69
C VAL A 271 0.72 -8.06 -3.58
N SER A 272 -0.56 -8.36 -3.83
CA SER A 272 -1.08 -9.73 -3.83
C SER A 272 -0.38 -10.60 -4.86
N CYS A 273 -0.23 -10.10 -6.09
CA CYS A 273 0.47 -10.81 -7.17
C CYS A 273 1.95 -11.05 -6.81
N ALA A 274 2.65 -10.02 -6.30
CA ALA A 274 4.04 -10.17 -5.88
C ALA A 274 4.20 -11.18 -4.73
N LEU A 275 3.32 -11.14 -3.73
CA LEU A 275 3.32 -12.08 -2.63
C LEU A 275 3.00 -13.51 -3.09
N ALA A 276 2.10 -13.69 -4.05
CA ALA A 276 1.81 -15.00 -4.62
C ALA A 276 3.02 -15.63 -5.31
N VAL A 277 3.85 -14.79 -5.96
CA VAL A 277 5.10 -15.24 -6.59
C VAL A 277 6.16 -15.62 -5.56
N VAL A 278 6.36 -14.78 -4.53
CA VAL A 278 7.45 -14.97 -3.54
C VAL A 278 7.11 -16.02 -2.48
N SER A 279 5.82 -16.11 -2.08
CA SER A 279 5.37 -17.12 -1.14
C SER A 279 4.98 -18.42 -1.86
N ASN A 280 5.19 -19.57 -1.18
CA ASN A 280 4.61 -20.84 -1.64
C ASN A 280 3.09 -20.82 -1.41
N ALA A 281 2.42 -19.92 -2.13
CA ALA A 281 0.99 -19.73 -1.98
C ALA A 281 0.22 -20.98 -2.41
N ALA A 282 -0.78 -21.35 -1.63
CA ALA A 282 -1.70 -22.47 -1.93
C ALA A 282 -3.13 -21.96 -2.23
N GLY A 283 -3.29 -20.64 -2.37
CA GLY A 283 -4.59 -19.99 -2.58
C GLY A 283 -4.99 -19.86 -4.04
N PRO A 284 -6.11 -19.17 -4.31
CA PRO A 284 -6.59 -18.93 -5.68
C PRO A 284 -5.61 -18.20 -6.59
N LEU A 285 -4.61 -17.50 -5.99
CA LEU A 285 -3.54 -16.84 -6.74
C LEU A 285 -2.28 -17.72 -6.85
N ALA A 286 -2.24 -18.92 -6.24
CA ALA A 286 -1.11 -19.83 -6.38
C ALA A 286 -0.85 -20.19 -7.85
N ASP A 287 -1.93 -20.36 -8.60
CA ASP A 287 -1.86 -20.73 -10.01
C ASP A 287 -1.50 -19.56 -10.93
N ALA A 288 -1.69 -18.33 -10.49
CA ALA A 288 -1.11 -17.17 -11.16
C ALA A 288 0.44 -17.26 -11.21
N ARG A 289 1.05 -17.97 -10.25
CA ARG A 289 2.47 -18.33 -10.25
C ARG A 289 2.81 -19.27 -11.41
N TYR A 290 1.98 -20.29 -11.67
CA TYR A 290 2.23 -21.24 -12.75
C TYR A 290 2.01 -20.62 -14.13
N GLY A 291 1.09 -19.67 -14.27
CA GLY A 291 0.86 -18.92 -15.49
C GLY A 291 1.97 -17.92 -15.83
N LEU A 292 2.80 -17.57 -14.83
CA LEU A 292 3.92 -16.61 -14.99
C LEU A 292 5.29 -17.31 -14.99
N THR A 293 5.37 -18.62 -14.69
CA THR A 293 6.62 -19.37 -14.79
C THR A 293 6.91 -19.71 -16.24
N PRO A 294 8.07 -19.34 -16.79
CA PRO A 294 8.52 -19.92 -18.04
C PRO A 294 8.52 -21.46 -17.89
N ALA A 295 7.95 -22.17 -18.83
CA ALA A 295 7.85 -23.64 -18.79
C ALA A 295 9.18 -24.39 -18.91
N ILE A 296 10.27 -23.67 -18.90
CA ILE A 296 11.64 -24.19 -18.93
C ILE A 296 11.99 -24.99 -17.68
N LEU A 297 11.22 -24.80 -16.58
CA LEU A 297 11.54 -25.43 -15.31
C LEU A 297 10.66 -26.64 -15.04
N PRO A 298 11.23 -27.83 -14.85
CA PRO A 298 10.52 -28.98 -14.31
C PRO A 298 9.78 -28.58 -13.01
N LYS A 299 8.64 -29.22 -12.71
CA LYS A 299 7.82 -28.91 -11.51
C LYS A 299 8.63 -28.96 -10.19
N ASP A 300 9.78 -29.61 -10.19
CA ASP A 300 10.68 -29.79 -9.05
C ASP A 300 11.93 -28.89 -9.11
N ALA A 301 12.03 -27.99 -10.09
CA ALA A 301 13.20 -27.14 -10.24
C ALA A 301 13.23 -26.01 -9.21
N VAL A 302 14.40 -25.75 -8.68
CA VAL A 302 14.68 -24.59 -7.84
C VAL A 302 14.49 -23.33 -8.68
N ILE A 303 13.44 -22.54 -8.39
CA ILE A 303 13.23 -21.23 -9.05
C ILE A 303 14.36 -20.31 -8.62
N TYR A 304 15.22 -19.91 -9.56
CA TYR A 304 16.30 -18.99 -9.28
C TYR A 304 15.73 -17.61 -8.88
N PRO A 305 16.42 -16.88 -7.98
CA PRO A 305 15.96 -15.58 -7.49
C PRO A 305 15.66 -14.56 -8.60
N VAL A 306 16.37 -14.65 -9.73
CA VAL A 306 16.16 -13.77 -10.90
C VAL A 306 14.81 -14.00 -11.57
N GLU A 307 14.38 -15.25 -11.67
CA GLU A 307 13.08 -15.58 -12.26
C GLU A 307 11.94 -15.12 -11.37
N GLN A 308 12.07 -15.29 -10.05
CA GLN A 308 11.11 -14.71 -9.10
C GLN A 308 11.05 -13.18 -9.21
N LEU A 309 12.21 -12.54 -9.40
CA LEU A 309 12.29 -11.10 -9.61
C LEU A 309 11.57 -10.68 -10.89
N LEU A 310 11.81 -11.37 -12.02
CA LEU A 310 11.13 -11.09 -13.28
C LEU A 310 9.61 -11.22 -13.17
N MET A 311 9.14 -12.25 -12.48
CA MET A 311 7.70 -12.44 -12.22
C MET A 311 7.10 -11.32 -11.38
N CYS A 312 7.88 -10.67 -10.51
CA CYS A 312 7.43 -9.52 -9.72
C CYS A 312 7.43 -8.20 -10.51
N MET A 313 8.07 -8.11 -11.68
CA MET A 313 8.20 -6.85 -12.43
C MET A 313 6.87 -6.23 -12.86
N PRO A 314 5.87 -6.99 -13.38
CA PRO A 314 4.56 -6.43 -13.68
C PRO A 314 3.87 -5.85 -12.43
N ALA A 315 4.04 -6.49 -11.28
CA ALA A 315 3.49 -6.00 -10.01
C ALA A 315 4.18 -4.70 -9.56
N LEU A 316 5.50 -4.59 -9.72
CA LEU A 316 6.25 -3.35 -9.44
C LEU A 316 5.81 -2.21 -10.38
N LEU A 317 5.63 -2.49 -11.68
CA LEU A 317 5.08 -1.52 -12.63
C LEU A 317 3.68 -1.06 -12.19
N GLN A 318 2.84 -2.00 -11.75
CA GLN A 318 1.50 -1.70 -11.24
C GLN A 318 1.52 -0.80 -9.99
N LEU A 319 2.50 -0.95 -9.08
CA LEU A 319 2.68 -0.08 -7.93
C LEU A 319 3.05 1.35 -8.34
N VAL A 320 3.89 1.51 -9.36
CA VAL A 320 4.23 2.83 -9.92
C VAL A 320 3.00 3.47 -10.56
N LEU A 321 2.20 2.69 -11.29
CA LEU A 321 0.93 3.16 -11.85
C LEU A 321 -0.07 3.55 -10.75
N ALA A 322 -0.14 2.80 -9.65
CA ALA A 322 -0.97 3.12 -8.49
C ALA A 322 -0.58 4.47 -7.84
N ASP A 323 0.72 4.78 -7.74
CA ASP A 323 1.16 6.11 -7.27
C ASP A 323 0.73 7.22 -8.24
N GLY A 324 0.79 6.97 -9.56
CA GLY A 324 0.26 7.88 -10.57
C GLY A 324 -1.25 8.09 -10.47
N LEU A 325 -2.02 7.03 -10.18
CA LEU A 325 -3.46 7.12 -9.90
C LEU A 325 -3.73 7.98 -8.66
N ARG A 326 -2.98 7.77 -7.58
CA ARG A 326 -3.06 8.59 -6.35
C ARG A 326 -2.89 10.07 -6.66
N ARG A 327 -1.95 10.40 -7.54
CA ARG A 327 -1.70 11.78 -8.01
C ARG A 327 -2.74 12.28 -9.03
N GLY A 328 -3.70 11.46 -9.44
CA GLY A 328 -4.76 11.85 -10.39
C GLY A 328 -4.36 11.88 -11.87
N ARG A 329 -3.30 11.18 -12.27
CA ARG A 329 -2.76 11.19 -13.63
C ARG A 329 -3.61 10.35 -14.60
N ARG A 330 -4.05 10.93 -15.72
CA ARG A 330 -4.75 10.21 -16.81
C ARG A 330 -3.87 9.11 -17.41
N SER A 331 -2.58 9.39 -17.60
CA SER A 331 -1.62 8.41 -18.14
C SER A 331 -1.51 7.16 -17.27
N ALA A 332 -1.58 7.31 -15.93
CA ALA A 332 -1.59 6.19 -15.01
C ALA A 332 -2.87 5.35 -15.12
N ALA A 333 -4.03 5.99 -15.29
CA ALA A 333 -5.29 5.26 -15.49
C ALA A 333 -5.27 4.43 -16.77
N TYR A 334 -4.86 5.02 -17.89
CA TYR A 334 -4.72 4.27 -19.16
C TYR A 334 -3.61 3.21 -19.07
N GLY A 335 -2.47 3.51 -18.43
CA GLY A 335 -1.40 2.54 -18.21
C GLY A 335 -1.85 1.35 -17.36
N THR A 336 -2.62 1.59 -16.29
CA THR A 336 -3.22 0.51 -15.49
C THR A 336 -4.15 -0.37 -16.31
N ILE A 337 -5.06 0.23 -17.08
CA ILE A 337 -5.98 -0.52 -17.95
C ILE A 337 -5.19 -1.33 -18.98
N ALA A 338 -4.22 -0.72 -19.66
CA ALA A 338 -3.39 -1.40 -20.67
C ALA A 338 -2.61 -2.57 -20.06
N LEU A 339 -1.99 -2.38 -18.88
CA LEU A 339 -1.28 -3.45 -18.19
C LEU A 339 -2.20 -4.60 -17.78
N GLN A 340 -3.40 -4.30 -17.27
CA GLN A 340 -4.37 -5.35 -16.90
C GLN A 340 -4.91 -6.10 -18.10
N ILE A 341 -5.17 -5.42 -19.23
CA ILE A 341 -5.56 -6.08 -20.49
C ILE A 341 -4.41 -6.97 -20.97
N PHE A 342 -3.18 -6.47 -20.97
CA PHE A 342 -2.01 -7.24 -21.38
C PHE A 342 -1.84 -8.50 -20.51
N LEU A 343 -1.89 -8.39 -19.19
CA LEU A 343 -1.78 -9.53 -18.28
C LEU A 343 -2.96 -10.51 -18.43
N GLY A 344 -4.17 -9.99 -18.66
CA GLY A 344 -5.36 -10.81 -18.94
C GLY A 344 -5.24 -11.59 -20.23
N VAL A 345 -4.73 -10.98 -21.30
CA VAL A 345 -4.47 -11.64 -22.58
C VAL A 345 -3.38 -12.70 -22.42
N CYS A 346 -2.29 -12.39 -21.72
CA CYS A 346 -1.23 -13.35 -21.41
C CYS A 346 -1.79 -14.57 -20.67
N ALA A 347 -2.59 -14.36 -19.63
CA ALA A 347 -3.21 -15.43 -18.86
C ALA A 347 -4.17 -16.27 -19.72
N ALA A 348 -4.95 -15.64 -20.58
CA ALA A 348 -5.86 -16.34 -21.49
C ALA A 348 -5.12 -17.17 -22.55
N LEU A 349 -4.05 -16.62 -23.11
CA LEU A 349 -3.20 -17.36 -24.06
C LEU A 349 -2.53 -18.56 -23.41
N PHE A 350 -2.00 -18.39 -22.20
CA PHE A 350 -1.41 -19.47 -21.43
C PHE A 350 -2.42 -20.60 -21.21
N ALA A 351 -3.62 -20.26 -20.75
CA ALA A 351 -4.70 -21.22 -20.58
C ALA A 351 -5.06 -21.99 -21.86
N LEU A 352 -5.05 -21.29 -22.97
CA LEU A 352 -5.32 -21.90 -24.29
C LEU A 352 -4.23 -22.91 -24.67
N VAL A 353 -2.97 -22.53 -24.45
CA VAL A 353 -1.80 -23.38 -24.75
C VAL A 353 -1.80 -24.65 -23.90
N GLU A 354 -2.02 -24.51 -22.60
CA GLU A 354 -2.10 -25.64 -21.67
C GLU A 354 -3.19 -26.66 -22.10
N LYS A 355 -4.36 -26.15 -22.48
CA LYS A 355 -5.46 -26.99 -22.96
C LYS A 355 -5.20 -27.69 -24.30
N ILE A 356 -4.52 -27.04 -25.22
CA ILE A 356 -4.12 -27.65 -26.50
C ILE A 356 -3.09 -28.76 -26.23
N GLY A 357 -2.14 -28.51 -25.31
CA GLY A 357 -1.13 -29.51 -24.92
C GLY A 357 -1.71 -30.76 -24.26
N GLU A 358 -2.75 -30.62 -23.43
CA GLU A 358 -3.45 -31.76 -22.80
C GLU A 358 -4.26 -32.64 -23.79
N GLN A 359 -4.63 -32.10 -24.96
CA GLN A 359 -5.56 -32.77 -25.88
C GLN A 359 -4.90 -33.45 -27.06
N LEU A 360 -3.61 -33.36 -27.22
CA LEU A 360 -2.88 -33.86 -28.39
C LEU A 360 -2.79 -35.40 -28.55
N PRO A 361 -3.16 -36.32 -27.60
CA PRO A 361 -3.16 -37.73 -27.96
C PRO A 361 -4.54 -38.40 -28.08
N GLU A 362 -5.67 -37.84 -27.68
CA GLU A 362 -6.92 -38.57 -27.73
C GLU A 362 -8.08 -37.78 -28.39
N SER A 363 -8.39 -38.24 -29.59
CA SER A 363 -9.47 -37.85 -30.47
C SER A 363 -10.84 -37.66 -29.80
N GLY A 364 -11.51 -36.53 -30.09
CA GLY A 364 -12.96 -36.45 -30.07
C GLY A 364 -13.64 -35.54 -29.06
N SER A 365 -12.96 -34.54 -28.49
CA SER A 365 -13.64 -33.60 -27.58
C SER A 365 -14.32 -32.44 -28.30
N THR A 366 -15.63 -32.31 -28.09
CA THR A 366 -16.45 -31.20 -28.60
C THR A 366 -16.14 -29.89 -27.86
N THR A 367 -16.34 -28.74 -28.55
CA THR A 367 -16.11 -27.38 -28.02
C THR A 367 -16.82 -27.12 -26.67
N THR A 368 -17.93 -27.79 -26.44
CA THR A 368 -18.66 -27.73 -25.17
C THR A 368 -17.93 -28.42 -24.00
N GLN A 369 -17.23 -29.51 -24.26
CA GLN A 369 -16.40 -30.19 -23.22
C GLN A 369 -15.18 -29.36 -22.88
N LEU A 370 -14.60 -28.64 -23.84
CA LEU A 370 -13.54 -27.66 -23.65
C LEU A 370 -13.98 -26.52 -22.73
N LEU A 371 -15.14 -25.92 -22.99
CA LEU A 371 -15.68 -24.85 -22.17
C LEU A 371 -15.99 -25.31 -20.74
N HIS A 372 -16.56 -26.53 -20.59
CA HIS A 372 -16.82 -27.10 -19.28
C HIS A 372 -15.56 -27.46 -18.50
N SER A 373 -14.51 -27.94 -19.16
CA SER A 373 -13.20 -28.17 -18.51
C SER A 373 -12.51 -26.87 -18.13
N TRP A 374 -12.67 -25.82 -18.92
CA TRP A 374 -12.21 -24.47 -18.65
C TRP A 374 -12.88 -23.85 -17.40
N LEU A 375 -14.20 -24.01 -17.27
CA LEU A 375 -14.95 -23.53 -16.12
C LEU A 375 -14.64 -24.34 -14.86
N ARG A 376 -14.28 -25.63 -14.98
CA ARG A 376 -13.86 -26.46 -13.86
C ARG A 376 -12.44 -26.17 -13.38
N SER A 377 -11.53 -25.81 -14.27
CA SER A 377 -10.20 -25.36 -13.88
C SER A 377 -10.26 -23.91 -13.39
N GLY A 378 -10.77 -23.70 -12.19
CA GLY A 378 -10.95 -22.38 -11.56
C GLY A 378 -9.68 -21.53 -11.41
N HIS A 379 -8.53 -22.11 -11.70
CA HIS A 379 -7.19 -21.53 -11.59
C HIS A 379 -7.04 -20.20 -12.31
N LEU A 380 -7.62 -20.06 -13.49
CA LEU A 380 -7.47 -18.86 -14.33
C LEU A 380 -8.63 -17.87 -14.19
N LEU A 381 -9.78 -18.35 -13.69
CA LEU A 381 -10.95 -17.49 -13.52
C LEU A 381 -10.72 -16.38 -12.49
N VAL A 382 -10.02 -16.67 -11.39
CA VAL A 382 -9.80 -15.67 -10.34
C VAL A 382 -8.91 -14.54 -10.80
N PRO A 383 -7.72 -14.76 -11.37
CA PRO A 383 -6.89 -13.69 -11.91
C PRO A 383 -7.62 -12.88 -12.99
N LEU A 384 -8.34 -13.53 -13.91
CA LEU A 384 -9.11 -12.85 -14.94
C LEU A 384 -10.24 -11.99 -14.38
N LEU A 385 -11.03 -12.51 -13.43
CA LEU A 385 -12.08 -11.75 -12.76
C LEU A 385 -11.51 -10.54 -12.02
N LEU A 386 -10.41 -10.71 -11.31
CA LEU A 386 -9.76 -9.62 -10.58
C LEU A 386 -9.19 -8.57 -11.54
N ASN A 387 -8.61 -8.96 -12.67
CA ASN A 387 -8.20 -8.03 -13.71
C ASN A 387 -9.40 -7.23 -14.27
N ILE A 388 -10.53 -7.91 -14.53
CA ILE A 388 -11.78 -7.26 -14.97
C ILE A 388 -12.30 -6.28 -13.90
N VAL A 389 -12.25 -6.65 -12.62
CA VAL A 389 -12.66 -5.79 -11.52
C VAL A 389 -11.77 -4.54 -11.46
N VAL A 390 -10.45 -4.68 -11.56
CA VAL A 390 -9.52 -3.54 -11.57
C VAL A 390 -9.77 -2.64 -12.79
N ILE A 391 -9.94 -3.21 -13.99
CA ILE A 391 -10.26 -2.45 -15.19
C ILE A 391 -11.58 -1.69 -15.01
N SER A 392 -12.63 -2.38 -14.57
CA SER A 392 -13.96 -1.80 -14.35
C SER A 392 -13.92 -0.65 -13.33
N LEU A 393 -13.18 -0.83 -12.24
CA LEU A 393 -13.00 0.18 -11.21
C LEU A 393 -12.32 1.43 -11.77
N VAL A 394 -11.22 1.27 -12.51
CA VAL A 394 -10.47 2.39 -13.10
C VAL A 394 -11.27 3.07 -14.21
N VAL A 395 -11.98 2.31 -15.05
CA VAL A 395 -12.87 2.86 -16.10
C VAL A 395 -14.02 3.64 -15.49
N TRP A 396 -14.67 3.10 -14.44
CA TRP A 396 -15.77 3.78 -13.76
C TRP A 396 -15.31 5.10 -13.12
N THR A 397 -14.10 5.11 -12.56
CA THR A 397 -13.52 6.29 -11.89
C THR A 397 -12.69 7.18 -12.81
N ARG A 398 -12.58 6.87 -14.13
CA ARG A 398 -11.69 7.57 -15.08
C ARG A 398 -11.87 9.08 -15.13
N ARG A 399 -13.11 9.56 -14.91
CA ARG A 399 -13.43 11.00 -14.89
C ARG A 399 -12.81 11.74 -13.70
N ARG A 400 -12.30 11.02 -12.70
CA ARG A 400 -11.64 11.57 -11.51
C ARG A 400 -10.14 11.84 -11.74
N PHE A 401 -9.56 11.27 -12.82
CA PHE A 401 -8.16 11.45 -13.19
C PHE A 401 -8.07 12.55 -14.26
N THR A 402 -7.86 13.79 -13.83
CA THR A 402 -7.94 14.98 -14.69
C THR A 402 -6.57 15.43 -15.18
N LEU A 403 -5.48 15.09 -14.45
CA LEU A 403 -4.14 15.57 -14.75
C LEU A 403 -3.58 14.98 -16.05
N GLY A 404 -3.41 15.84 -17.05
CA GLY A 404 -2.70 15.54 -18.29
C GLY A 404 -1.19 15.60 -18.12
N SER A 405 -0.47 14.70 -18.77
CA SER A 405 0.98 14.81 -18.94
C SER A 405 1.31 15.64 -20.17
N ARG A 406 2.45 16.35 -20.16
CA ARG A 406 2.93 17.09 -21.34
C ARG A 406 3.09 16.12 -22.51
N PRO A 407 2.53 16.39 -23.72
CA PRO A 407 2.59 15.47 -24.87
C PRO A 407 4.02 15.04 -25.23
N GLY A 408 4.98 15.95 -25.14
CA GLY A 408 6.38 15.66 -25.40
C GLY A 408 7.03 14.69 -24.39
N VAL A 409 6.57 14.67 -23.14
CA VAL A 409 7.09 13.76 -22.10
C VAL A 409 6.65 12.33 -22.37
N ILE A 410 5.38 12.14 -22.71
CA ILE A 410 4.85 10.80 -23.04
C ILE A 410 5.56 10.25 -24.28
N ARG A 411 5.69 11.06 -25.36
CA ARG A 411 6.39 10.64 -26.57
C ARG A 411 7.83 10.24 -26.29
N ARG A 412 8.57 11.04 -25.50
CA ARG A 412 9.95 10.71 -25.13
C ARG A 412 10.02 9.41 -24.31
N ALA A 413 9.12 9.22 -23.35
CA ALA A 413 9.06 7.99 -22.55
C ALA A 413 8.75 6.76 -23.43
N VAL A 414 7.81 6.86 -24.38
CA VAL A 414 7.49 5.78 -25.32
C VAL A 414 8.69 5.47 -26.23
N VAL A 415 9.33 6.48 -26.79
CA VAL A 415 10.53 6.30 -27.64
C VAL A 415 11.66 5.65 -26.83
N ALA A 416 11.92 6.13 -25.62
CA ALA A 416 12.93 5.56 -24.74
C ALA A 416 12.61 4.11 -24.35
N TRP A 417 11.34 3.81 -24.09
CA TRP A 417 10.88 2.45 -23.84
C TRP A 417 11.10 1.51 -25.03
N VAL A 418 10.71 1.93 -26.25
CA VAL A 418 10.94 1.15 -27.48
C VAL A 418 12.43 0.91 -27.71
N LEU A 419 13.26 1.96 -27.54
CA LEU A 419 14.72 1.82 -27.67
C LEU A 419 15.30 0.89 -26.62
N THR A 420 14.74 0.86 -25.41
CA THR A 420 15.15 -0.07 -24.34
C THR A 420 14.82 -1.52 -24.71
N LEU A 421 13.63 -1.77 -25.25
CA LEU A 421 13.23 -3.11 -25.74
C LEU A 421 14.12 -3.59 -26.89
N LEU A 422 14.35 -2.74 -27.88
CA LEU A 422 15.19 -3.08 -29.02
C LEU A 422 16.65 -3.25 -28.62
N GLY A 423 17.17 -2.38 -27.74
CA GLY A 423 18.53 -2.48 -27.22
C GLY A 423 18.75 -3.76 -26.41
N GLY A 424 17.79 -4.16 -25.60
CA GLY A 424 17.81 -5.45 -24.89
C GLY A 424 17.83 -6.64 -25.85
N ALA A 425 16.99 -6.62 -26.89
CA ALA A 425 16.96 -7.67 -27.92
C ALA A 425 18.30 -7.76 -28.67
N VAL A 426 18.83 -6.62 -29.11
CA VAL A 426 20.14 -6.57 -29.80
C VAL A 426 21.25 -7.08 -28.90
N LEU A 427 21.27 -6.65 -27.64
CA LEU A 427 22.29 -7.08 -26.66
C LEU A 427 22.22 -8.60 -26.43
N THR A 428 21.02 -9.16 -26.26
CA THR A 428 20.85 -10.62 -26.03
C THR A 428 21.23 -11.41 -27.28
N VAL A 429 20.80 -10.98 -28.47
CA VAL A 429 21.10 -11.69 -29.71
C VAL A 429 22.58 -11.57 -30.07
N ALA A 430 23.12 -10.37 -30.12
CA ALA A 430 24.52 -10.16 -30.49
C ALA A 430 25.48 -10.81 -29.45
N GLY A 431 25.22 -10.60 -28.15
CA GLY A 431 26.00 -11.23 -27.09
C GLY A 431 25.92 -12.75 -27.11
N GLY A 432 24.72 -13.30 -27.30
CA GLY A 432 24.50 -14.75 -27.38
C GLY A 432 25.14 -15.39 -28.61
N LEU A 433 25.16 -14.72 -29.76
CA LEU A 433 25.84 -15.20 -30.97
C LEU A 433 27.38 -15.22 -30.79
N LEU A 434 27.93 -14.20 -30.12
CA LEU A 434 29.38 -14.18 -29.79
C LEU A 434 29.78 -15.32 -28.85
N MET A 435 28.83 -15.81 -28.06
CA MET A 435 29.00 -16.87 -27.06
C MET A 435 28.22 -18.14 -27.44
N SER A 436 28.03 -18.41 -28.72
CA SER A 436 27.13 -19.47 -29.19
C SER A 436 27.44 -20.87 -28.66
N HIS A 437 28.72 -21.15 -28.34
CA HIS A 437 29.17 -22.41 -27.72
C HIS A 437 28.78 -22.56 -26.22
N ASP A 438 28.45 -21.45 -25.57
CA ASP A 438 28.04 -21.44 -24.16
C ASP A 438 26.54 -21.74 -23.96
N PHE A 439 25.85 -22.18 -25.01
CA PHE A 439 24.44 -22.54 -24.99
C PHE A 439 24.18 -23.95 -25.51
N SER A 440 23.15 -24.60 -25.00
CA SER A 440 22.65 -25.89 -25.47
C SER A 440 21.17 -25.80 -25.86
N PRO A 441 20.76 -26.13 -27.08
CA PRO A 441 21.61 -26.29 -28.29
C PRO A 441 22.36 -25.01 -28.68
N TYR A 442 23.29 -25.09 -29.65
CA TYR A 442 24.02 -23.90 -30.11
C TYR A 442 23.09 -22.72 -30.40
N ALA A 443 23.43 -21.57 -29.86
CA ALA A 443 22.61 -20.38 -29.98
C ALA A 443 22.49 -19.90 -31.44
N THR A 444 21.27 -19.79 -31.90
CA THR A 444 20.91 -19.14 -33.16
C THR A 444 20.17 -17.84 -32.88
N TRP A 445 20.21 -16.89 -33.83
CA TRP A 445 19.52 -15.61 -33.60
C TRP A 445 18.01 -15.74 -33.33
N PRO A 446 17.25 -16.66 -33.96
CA PRO A 446 15.84 -16.83 -33.67
C PRO A 446 15.62 -17.38 -32.23
N ALA A 447 16.42 -18.38 -31.85
CA ALA A 447 16.31 -19.00 -30.53
C ALA A 447 16.67 -18.02 -29.39
N LEU A 448 17.69 -17.17 -29.58
CA LEU A 448 18.05 -16.12 -28.63
C LEU A 448 16.97 -15.04 -28.53
N LEU A 449 16.38 -14.63 -29.66
CA LEU A 449 15.26 -13.67 -29.66
C LEU A 449 14.02 -14.24 -28.98
N GLU A 450 13.71 -15.51 -29.24
CA GLU A 450 12.64 -16.23 -28.58
C GLU A 450 12.87 -16.33 -27.07
N THR A 451 14.08 -16.68 -26.64
CA THR A 451 14.49 -16.71 -25.24
C THR A 451 14.31 -15.34 -24.59
N TYR A 452 14.76 -14.27 -25.26
CA TYR A 452 14.60 -12.90 -24.76
C TYR A 452 13.11 -12.52 -24.58
N VAL A 453 12.27 -12.79 -25.57
CA VAL A 453 10.84 -12.51 -25.51
C VAL A 453 10.16 -13.34 -24.44
N SER A 454 10.54 -14.60 -24.26
CA SER A 454 10.00 -15.49 -23.22
C SER A 454 10.30 -15.01 -21.81
N TYR A 455 11.50 -14.47 -21.58
CA TYR A 455 11.84 -13.87 -20.28
C TYR A 455 11.19 -12.48 -20.06
N LEU A 456 10.83 -11.78 -21.14
CA LEU A 456 10.17 -10.48 -21.07
C LEU A 456 8.67 -10.59 -20.83
N LEU A 457 8.06 -11.61 -21.42
CA LEU A 457 6.63 -11.86 -21.27
C LEU A 457 6.40 -12.71 -20.02
N PRO A 458 5.42 -12.35 -19.17
CA PRO A 458 5.02 -13.19 -18.05
C PRO A 458 4.15 -14.36 -18.52
N ILE A 459 4.63 -15.09 -19.54
CA ILE A 459 3.92 -16.23 -20.15
C ILE A 459 4.87 -17.42 -20.13
N SER A 460 4.37 -18.54 -19.63
CA SER A 460 5.04 -19.81 -19.81
C SER A 460 4.81 -20.28 -21.26
N THR A 461 5.85 -20.21 -22.08
CA THR A 461 5.80 -20.66 -23.47
C THR A 461 6.08 -22.16 -23.65
N GLY A 462 6.15 -22.89 -22.52
CA GLY A 462 6.48 -24.30 -22.50
C GLY A 462 5.58 -25.16 -23.38
N GLY A 463 6.19 -25.69 -24.40
CA GLY A 463 5.60 -26.69 -25.30
C GLY A 463 5.21 -26.16 -26.68
N ILE A 464 5.09 -24.85 -26.90
CA ILE A 464 4.81 -24.32 -28.25
C ILE A 464 6.08 -23.89 -28.98
N MET A 465 7.07 -23.39 -28.23
CA MET A 465 8.31 -22.88 -28.78
C MET A 465 9.46 -23.83 -28.41
N SER A 466 9.93 -24.59 -29.37
CA SER A 466 10.95 -25.64 -29.20
C SER A 466 12.40 -25.13 -29.27
N LEU A 467 12.61 -23.82 -29.34
CA LEU A 467 13.90 -23.23 -29.67
C LEU A 467 14.63 -22.53 -28.51
N ILE A 468 14.13 -22.69 -27.27
CA ILE A 468 14.75 -22.05 -26.11
C ILE A 468 16.15 -22.65 -25.89
N VAL A 469 17.15 -21.78 -25.78
CA VAL A 469 18.52 -22.15 -25.51
C VAL A 469 18.81 -22.08 -24.00
N GLU A 470 19.46 -23.12 -23.47
CA GLU A 470 19.86 -23.17 -22.08
C GLU A 470 21.30 -22.63 -21.93
N PRO A 471 21.54 -21.65 -21.05
CA PRO A 471 22.89 -21.15 -20.80
C PRO A 471 23.71 -22.15 -19.99
N LEU A 472 24.90 -22.51 -20.50
CA LEU A 472 25.84 -23.45 -19.85
C LEU A 472 26.86 -22.74 -18.95
N THR A 473 27.07 -21.43 -19.16
CA THR A 473 28.04 -20.66 -18.40
C THR A 473 27.38 -19.56 -17.59
N PRO A 474 27.97 -19.10 -16.48
CA PRO A 474 27.43 -17.99 -15.69
C PRO A 474 27.26 -16.68 -16.50
N LEU A 475 28.13 -16.44 -17.48
CA LEU A 475 28.06 -15.24 -18.31
C LEU A 475 26.88 -15.32 -19.30
N ALA A 476 26.64 -16.49 -19.91
CA ALA A 476 25.48 -16.74 -20.74
C ALA A 476 24.17 -16.60 -19.94
N TYR A 477 24.13 -17.11 -18.71
CA TYR A 477 23.01 -16.93 -17.78
C TYR A 477 22.79 -15.45 -17.42
N LEU A 478 23.87 -14.71 -17.15
CA LEU A 478 23.76 -13.27 -16.86
C LEU A 478 23.17 -12.52 -18.05
N LEU A 479 23.57 -12.86 -19.28
CA LEU A 479 23.04 -12.24 -20.48
C LEU A 479 21.55 -12.53 -20.68
N THR A 480 21.12 -13.79 -20.55
CA THR A 480 19.73 -14.18 -20.85
C THR A 480 18.75 -13.81 -19.74
N ALA A 481 19.15 -13.89 -18.47
CA ALA A 481 18.26 -13.64 -17.34
C ALA A 481 18.26 -12.17 -16.86
N TRP A 482 19.44 -11.52 -16.81
CA TRP A 482 19.55 -10.16 -16.26
C TRP A 482 19.27 -9.04 -17.27
N VAL A 483 19.47 -9.26 -18.56
CA VAL A 483 19.10 -8.26 -19.57
C VAL A 483 17.59 -7.99 -19.56
N PRO A 484 16.68 -8.99 -19.53
CA PRO A 484 15.27 -8.76 -19.32
C PRO A 484 14.92 -8.03 -18.02
N VAL A 485 15.61 -8.34 -16.89
CA VAL A 485 15.44 -7.59 -15.62
C VAL A 485 15.76 -6.12 -15.82
N LEU A 486 16.88 -5.81 -16.44
CA LEU A 486 17.29 -4.42 -16.72
C LEU A 486 16.26 -3.70 -17.59
N VAL A 487 15.76 -4.37 -18.62
CA VAL A 487 14.72 -3.83 -19.52
C VAL A 487 13.44 -3.51 -18.75
N TRP A 488 13.02 -4.39 -17.84
CA TRP A 488 11.88 -4.13 -16.97
C TRP A 488 12.12 -2.95 -16.02
N LEU A 489 13.28 -2.89 -15.36
CA LEU A 489 13.63 -1.79 -14.46
C LEU A 489 13.67 -0.45 -15.20
N LEU A 490 14.23 -0.40 -16.41
CA LEU A 490 14.21 0.79 -17.25
C LEU A 490 12.78 1.15 -17.69
N THR A 491 11.95 0.17 -18.03
CA THR A 491 10.52 0.39 -18.34
C THR A 491 9.80 1.04 -17.15
N ILE A 492 9.99 0.50 -15.95
CA ILE A 492 9.43 1.05 -14.71
C ILE A 492 9.94 2.49 -14.48
N LEU A 493 11.22 2.72 -14.69
CA LEU A 493 11.84 4.04 -14.56
C LEU A 493 11.23 5.04 -15.56
N TRP A 494 11.08 4.68 -16.84
CA TRP A 494 10.47 5.55 -17.85
C TRP A 494 9.02 5.91 -17.52
N VAL A 495 8.24 4.93 -17.06
CA VAL A 495 6.86 5.17 -16.61
C VAL A 495 6.85 6.08 -15.39
N TRP A 496 7.72 5.86 -14.41
CA TRP A 496 7.82 6.70 -13.22
C TRP A 496 8.22 8.14 -13.56
N LEU A 497 9.22 8.34 -14.43
CA LEU A 497 9.65 9.66 -14.90
C LEU A 497 8.53 10.39 -15.66
N ALA A 498 7.79 9.67 -16.52
CA ALA A 498 6.66 10.24 -17.24
C ALA A 498 5.53 10.71 -16.29
N GLN A 499 5.35 10.01 -15.17
CA GLN A 499 4.35 10.36 -14.15
C GLN A 499 4.86 11.41 -13.15
N SER A 500 6.15 11.53 -12.96
CA SER A 500 6.75 12.51 -12.05
C SER A 500 6.88 13.89 -12.67
N ALA A 501 6.75 14.01 -14.00
CA ALA A 501 6.81 15.29 -14.69
C ALA A 501 5.71 16.24 -14.19
N PRO A 502 5.99 17.54 -13.95
CA PRO A 502 5.00 18.49 -13.46
C PRO A 502 3.77 18.56 -14.40
N ALA A 503 2.59 18.76 -13.82
CA ALA A 503 1.37 18.97 -14.58
C ALA A 503 1.49 20.22 -15.47
N ARG A 504 0.73 20.26 -16.55
CA ARG A 504 0.81 21.34 -17.53
C ARG A 504 0.16 22.61 -16.97
N THR A 505 0.93 23.67 -16.71
CA THR A 505 0.42 25.04 -16.78
C THR A 505 0.34 25.45 -18.25
N ARG A 506 -0.73 26.10 -18.65
CA ARG A 506 -0.82 26.69 -19.98
C ARG A 506 0.24 27.80 -20.06
N ILE A 507 0.99 27.87 -21.15
CA ILE A 507 1.97 28.95 -21.33
C ILE A 507 1.25 30.32 -21.33
N SER A 508 0.02 30.37 -21.86
CA SER A 508 -0.88 31.52 -21.84
C SER A 508 -1.20 32.02 -20.41
N ASP A 509 -1.32 31.12 -19.44
CA ASP A 509 -1.71 31.51 -18.08
C ASP A 509 -0.69 32.43 -17.40
N ARG A 510 0.59 32.35 -17.78
CA ARG A 510 1.64 33.22 -17.22
C ARG A 510 1.58 34.65 -17.77
N GLU A 511 1.34 34.80 -19.06
CA GLU A 511 1.19 36.10 -19.70
C GLU A 511 -0.09 36.79 -19.22
N GLU A 512 -1.19 36.01 -19.14
CA GLU A 512 -2.47 36.46 -18.57
C GLU A 512 -2.33 36.87 -17.10
N LEU A 513 -1.62 36.09 -16.28
CA LEU A 513 -1.39 36.41 -14.88
C LEU A 513 -0.60 37.70 -14.72
N VAL A 514 0.44 37.91 -15.52
CA VAL A 514 1.21 39.17 -15.50
C VAL A 514 0.31 40.37 -15.83
N GLU A 515 -0.58 40.20 -16.81
CA GLU A 515 -1.52 41.26 -17.18
C GLU A 515 -2.57 41.51 -16.08
N LEU A 516 -3.08 40.45 -15.44
CA LEU A 516 -3.96 40.57 -14.29
C LEU A 516 -3.28 41.31 -13.11
N VAL A 517 -2.02 40.99 -12.81
CA VAL A 517 -1.27 41.66 -11.75
C VAL A 517 -1.09 43.15 -12.07
N ARG A 518 -0.90 43.49 -13.34
CA ARG A 518 -0.75 44.91 -13.79
C ARG A 518 -2.07 45.66 -13.75
N SER A 519 -3.16 45.03 -14.19
CA SER A 519 -4.43 45.72 -14.37
C SER A 519 -5.28 45.76 -13.09
N ARG A 520 -5.24 44.70 -12.26
CA ARG A 520 -6.10 44.57 -11.07
C ARG A 520 -5.33 44.63 -9.75
N GLY A 521 -4.01 44.46 -9.79
CA GLY A 521 -3.19 44.32 -8.60
C GLY A 521 -3.27 42.94 -7.96
N ALA A 522 -2.51 42.71 -6.92
CA ALA A 522 -2.50 41.48 -6.12
C ALA A 522 -1.93 41.73 -4.71
N GLY A 523 -2.33 42.84 -4.09
CA GLY A 523 -1.84 43.24 -2.78
C GLY A 523 -0.33 43.62 -2.78
N THR A 524 0.25 43.68 -1.59
CA THR A 524 1.65 44.09 -1.38
C THR A 524 2.68 43.10 -1.96
N LEU A 525 2.30 41.83 -2.06
CA LEU A 525 3.16 40.75 -2.56
C LEU A 525 2.87 40.40 -4.03
N GLY A 526 2.02 41.16 -4.73
CA GLY A 526 1.55 40.86 -6.08
C GLY A 526 2.64 40.56 -7.10
N TRP A 527 3.77 41.25 -7.05
CA TRP A 527 4.88 40.97 -7.96
C TRP A 527 5.60 39.63 -7.71
N MET A 528 5.44 39.04 -6.54
CA MET A 528 5.95 37.67 -6.28
C MET A 528 5.21 36.63 -7.11
N LEU A 529 3.97 36.89 -7.54
CA LEU A 529 3.23 36.03 -8.45
C LEU A 529 3.91 35.84 -9.81
N THR A 530 4.73 36.83 -10.24
CA THR A 530 5.40 36.78 -11.54
C THR A 530 6.80 36.16 -11.50
N TRP A 531 7.30 35.71 -10.33
CA TRP A 531 8.64 35.17 -10.18
C TRP A 531 8.88 33.91 -11.00
N GLN A 532 10.11 33.75 -11.48
CA GLN A 532 10.54 32.58 -12.22
C GLN A 532 10.52 31.33 -11.30
N GLY A 533 10.06 30.22 -11.86
CA GLY A 533 9.96 28.95 -11.14
C GLY A 533 8.61 28.71 -10.46
N ASN A 534 7.73 29.71 -10.42
CA ASN A 534 6.33 29.51 -10.06
C ASN A 534 5.51 29.10 -11.30
N GLU A 535 4.49 28.27 -11.07
CA GLU A 535 3.48 27.96 -12.08
C GLU A 535 2.33 28.95 -11.96
N ALA A 536 1.77 29.39 -13.10
CA ALA A 536 0.64 30.30 -13.14
C ALA A 536 -0.66 29.53 -13.30
N TRP A 537 -1.70 30.01 -12.67
CA TRP A 537 -3.09 29.57 -12.85
C TRP A 537 -3.98 30.80 -13.01
N VAL A 538 -4.83 30.76 -14.01
CA VAL A 538 -5.86 31.75 -14.26
C VAL A 538 -7.18 31.02 -14.35
N ASN A 539 -8.25 31.60 -13.80
CA ASN A 539 -9.57 31.01 -13.85
C ASN A 539 -10.10 30.99 -15.30
N GLU A 540 -11.16 30.20 -15.56
CA GLU A 540 -11.72 30.07 -16.91
C GLU A 540 -12.26 31.38 -17.48
N ALA A 541 -12.69 32.29 -16.62
CA ALA A 541 -13.19 33.61 -17.00
C ALA A 541 -12.10 34.64 -17.31
N GLY A 542 -10.83 34.36 -17.01
CA GLY A 542 -9.72 35.32 -17.18
C GLY A 542 -9.78 36.50 -16.22
N THR A 543 -10.54 36.39 -15.09
CA THR A 543 -10.78 37.49 -14.15
C THR A 543 -9.92 37.42 -12.90
N ALA A 544 -9.35 36.27 -12.59
CA ALA A 544 -8.54 36.08 -11.41
C ALA A 544 -7.40 35.07 -11.66
N GLY A 545 -6.27 35.26 -10.98
CA GLY A 545 -5.14 34.35 -11.12
C GLY A 545 -4.26 34.26 -9.89
N PHE A 546 -3.61 33.11 -9.74
CA PHE A 546 -2.57 32.84 -8.75
C PHE A 546 -1.28 32.36 -9.40
N SER A 547 -0.15 32.62 -8.76
CA SER A 547 1.02 31.77 -8.97
C SER A 547 1.20 30.81 -7.80
N TYR A 548 1.63 29.59 -8.10
CA TYR A 548 1.86 28.60 -7.08
C TYR A 548 3.13 27.81 -7.37
N ARG A 549 3.77 27.31 -6.32
CA ARG A 549 4.92 26.44 -6.44
C ARG A 549 4.51 25.03 -6.01
N PRO A 550 4.48 24.06 -6.94
CA PRO A 550 4.21 22.68 -6.57
C PRO A 550 5.40 22.12 -5.79
N SER A 551 5.18 21.75 -4.53
CA SER A 551 6.15 21.08 -3.68
C SER A 551 5.55 19.79 -3.15
N ARG A 552 6.05 18.65 -3.61
CA ARG A 552 5.45 17.32 -3.32
C ARG A 552 3.96 17.28 -3.67
N ASP A 553 3.10 17.22 -2.64
CA ASP A 553 1.64 17.16 -2.79
C ASP A 553 0.97 18.53 -2.46
N VAL A 554 1.73 19.62 -2.36
CA VAL A 554 1.23 20.94 -1.95
C VAL A 554 1.37 21.94 -3.09
N ALA A 555 0.31 22.68 -3.39
CA ALA A 555 0.34 23.90 -4.19
C ALA A 555 0.46 25.10 -3.25
N LEU A 556 1.68 25.59 -3.07
CA LEU A 556 1.95 26.73 -2.19
C LEU A 556 1.83 28.04 -2.99
N THR A 557 0.91 28.91 -2.59
CA THR A 557 0.82 30.29 -3.07
C THR A 557 1.35 31.25 -2.04
N VAL A 558 1.77 32.44 -2.48
CA VAL A 558 2.22 33.52 -1.60
C VAL A 558 1.48 34.81 -1.99
N GLY A 559 0.81 35.42 -1.03
CA GLY A 559 0.01 36.63 -1.24
C GLY A 559 -1.42 36.36 -1.77
N ASP A 560 -2.12 37.43 -2.06
CA ASP A 560 -3.47 37.42 -2.58
C ASP A 560 -3.52 37.06 -4.07
N PRO A 561 -4.68 36.61 -4.59
CA PRO A 561 -4.87 36.45 -6.02
C PRO A 561 -4.80 37.80 -6.75
N ALA A 562 -4.35 37.78 -7.99
CA ALA A 562 -4.55 38.90 -8.91
C ALA A 562 -6.02 38.91 -9.32
N ALA A 563 -6.84 39.71 -8.66
CA ALA A 563 -8.29 39.81 -8.85
C ALA A 563 -8.81 41.15 -8.29
N ASP A 564 -10.00 41.53 -8.70
CA ASP A 564 -10.72 42.63 -8.06
C ASP A 564 -11.19 42.21 -6.64
N ASP A 565 -11.28 43.14 -5.69
CA ASP A 565 -11.58 42.84 -4.28
C ASP A 565 -12.86 41.99 -4.11
N ALA A 566 -13.87 42.22 -4.96
CA ALA A 566 -15.11 41.45 -4.94
C ALA A 566 -14.94 39.97 -5.35
N ASP A 567 -13.92 39.66 -6.15
CA ASP A 567 -13.70 38.33 -6.73
C ASP A 567 -12.64 37.51 -5.95
N VAL A 568 -11.97 38.11 -4.97
CA VAL A 568 -10.88 37.46 -4.21
C VAL A 568 -11.33 36.15 -3.57
N ALA A 569 -12.47 36.17 -2.86
CA ALA A 569 -12.98 34.97 -2.18
C ALA A 569 -13.36 33.85 -3.16
N GLN A 570 -13.92 34.22 -4.33
CA GLN A 570 -14.24 33.24 -5.38
C GLN A 570 -12.96 32.70 -6.04
N ALA A 571 -11.97 33.54 -6.30
CA ALA A 571 -10.68 33.15 -6.85
C ALA A 571 -9.95 32.13 -5.95
N VAL A 572 -10.03 32.33 -4.63
CA VAL A 572 -9.46 31.36 -3.66
C VAL A 572 -10.18 30.01 -3.73
N ARG A 573 -11.51 30.00 -3.82
CA ARG A 573 -12.30 28.76 -3.98
C ARG A 573 -11.95 28.05 -5.29
N ASP A 574 -11.96 28.77 -6.40
CA ASP A 574 -11.64 28.22 -7.73
C ASP A 574 -10.22 27.65 -7.79
N PHE A 575 -9.24 28.35 -7.18
CA PHE A 575 -7.87 27.84 -7.07
C PHE A 575 -7.79 26.61 -6.16
N ALA A 576 -8.52 26.58 -5.04
CA ALA A 576 -8.55 25.43 -4.15
C ALA A 576 -9.15 24.19 -4.85
N ASP A 577 -10.20 24.38 -5.65
CA ASP A 577 -10.78 23.32 -6.48
C ASP A 577 -9.81 22.85 -7.56
N PHE A 578 -9.17 23.79 -8.27
CA PHE A 578 -8.14 23.49 -9.24
C PHE A 578 -6.97 22.69 -8.61
N ALA A 579 -6.43 23.16 -7.47
CA ALA A 579 -5.34 22.47 -6.79
C ALA A 579 -5.76 21.07 -6.34
N THR A 580 -6.98 20.93 -5.80
CA THR A 580 -7.54 19.63 -5.38
C THR A 580 -7.75 18.71 -6.57
N ASP A 581 -8.24 19.22 -7.69
CA ASP A 581 -8.38 18.47 -8.94
C ASP A 581 -7.02 18.09 -9.53
N ALA A 582 -6.01 18.95 -9.35
CA ALA A 582 -4.63 18.67 -9.66
C ALA A 582 -3.94 17.69 -8.70
N GLY A 583 -4.62 17.22 -7.66
CA GLY A 583 -4.06 16.29 -6.67
C GLY A 583 -3.14 16.95 -5.67
N LEU A 584 -3.13 18.27 -5.63
CA LEU A 584 -2.32 19.07 -4.73
C LEU A 584 -3.18 19.55 -3.55
N ILE A 585 -2.55 19.77 -2.42
CA ILE A 585 -3.16 20.42 -1.25
C ILE A 585 -2.97 21.91 -1.44
N PRO A 586 -4.03 22.72 -1.58
CA PRO A 586 -3.88 24.17 -1.62
C PRO A 586 -3.36 24.67 -0.27
N ALA A 587 -2.28 25.42 -0.30
CA ALA A 587 -1.72 26.09 0.85
C ALA A 587 -1.47 27.55 0.48
N LEU A 588 -2.23 28.43 1.11
CA LEU A 588 -2.13 29.86 0.91
C LEU A 588 -1.32 30.46 2.06
N TYR A 589 -0.30 31.22 1.73
CA TYR A 589 0.57 31.87 2.72
C TYR A 589 0.50 33.37 2.57
N SER A 590 0.36 34.09 3.69
CA SER A 590 0.34 35.56 3.74
C SER A 590 -0.78 36.18 2.89
N VAL A 591 -2.00 35.68 3.02
CA VAL A 591 -3.22 36.25 2.41
C VAL A 591 -3.91 37.20 3.38
N HIS A 592 -4.59 38.22 2.83
CA HIS A 592 -5.37 39.18 3.61
C HIS A 592 -6.75 38.65 4.00
N ALA A 593 -7.42 39.34 4.94
CA ALA A 593 -8.70 38.91 5.51
C ALA A 593 -9.80 38.56 4.47
N PRO A 594 -9.99 39.30 3.37
CA PRO A 594 -11.01 38.94 2.36
C PRO A 594 -10.79 37.58 1.68
N ALA A 595 -9.55 37.08 1.68
CA ALA A 595 -9.21 35.77 1.12
C ALA A 595 -9.37 34.62 2.13
N MET A 596 -9.69 34.93 3.39
CA MET A 596 -9.86 33.93 4.46
C MET A 596 -11.33 33.58 4.73
N GLU A 597 -12.29 34.39 4.24
CA GLU A 597 -13.71 34.15 4.30
C GLU A 597 -14.21 33.28 3.12
#